data_5bf4227a9160f5a22627a91bf0af209d
#
_entry.id   5bf4227a9160f5a22627a91bf0af209d
#
_cell.length_a   1.000
_cell.length_b   1.000
_cell.length_c   1.000
_cell.angle_alpha   90.00
_cell.angle_beta   90.00
_cell.angle_gamma   90.00
#
_symmetry.space_group_name_H-M   'P 1'
#
loop_
_entity.id
_entity.type
_entity.pdbx_description
1 polymer ?
#
loop_
_entity_poly.entity_id
_entity_poly.type
_entity_poly.pdbx_seq_one_letter_code
_entity_poly.pdbx_strand_id
1 'polypeptide(L)'
;IDKGKHVHSHNLKFSEFDRKYKNEFSTKSEKNKKQEKFFQGYKRVDGSSGTRNYIGLISTVNCSATVVKKIADKINKYLSQKDFMNIDGAVCLKHSSGCGMNNTGYGMNTFNRTIEGFKVHPNFGKVYVIGLGCECAQISLYNQSQLDKNIDYLNIQDEGGTKEIINKVSEKIIKELATINNIKRTPIPISE
;
A
#
# COMPACT_ATOMS: atom_id res chain seq x y z
N ILE A 1 17.62 1.98 34.12
CA ILE A 1 17.01 0.68 34.49
C ILE A 1 18.10 -0.36 34.32
N ASP A 2 18.40 -1.08 35.38
CA ASP A 2 19.45 -2.11 35.38
C ASP A 2 19.06 -3.30 34.51
N LYS A 3 20.09 -4.02 34.02
CA LYS A 3 19.88 -5.23 33.22
C LYS A 3 19.03 -6.26 33.97
N GLY A 4 17.93 -6.71 33.35
CA GLY A 4 17.01 -7.68 33.95
C GLY A 4 15.85 -7.08 34.77
N LYS A 5 15.78 -5.76 34.89
CA LYS A 5 14.64 -5.08 35.53
C LYS A 5 13.48 -4.87 34.54
N HIS A 6 12.27 -4.95 35.05
CA HIS A 6 11.07 -4.64 34.27
C HIS A 6 11.04 -3.18 33.83
N VAL A 7 10.79 -2.96 32.52
CA VAL A 7 10.54 -1.62 31.98
C VAL A 7 9.05 -1.36 32.03
N HIS A 8 8.65 -0.34 32.78
CA HIS A 8 7.26 0.04 32.92
C HIS A 8 7.11 1.57 32.83
N SER A 9 5.95 2.06 32.41
CA SER A 9 5.72 3.51 32.20
C SER A 9 6.03 4.37 33.43
N HIS A 10 5.82 3.85 34.65
CA HIS A 10 6.08 4.58 35.90
C HIS A 10 7.56 4.63 36.30
N ASN A 11 8.44 3.80 35.73
CA ASN A 11 9.88 3.86 35.98
C ASN A 11 10.69 4.39 34.78
N LEU A 12 10.00 4.94 33.78
CA LEU A 12 10.59 5.64 32.65
C LEU A 12 10.47 7.16 32.87
N LYS A 13 11.56 7.86 32.72
CA LYS A 13 11.56 9.32 32.67
C LYS A 13 11.50 9.77 31.24
N PHE A 14 10.45 10.48 30.87
CA PHE A 14 10.33 11.12 29.57
C PHE A 14 11.08 12.44 29.60
N SER A 15 12.03 12.62 28.71
CA SER A 15 12.74 13.88 28.46
C SER A 15 12.81 14.11 26.96
N GLU A 16 13.03 15.36 26.56
CA GLU A 16 13.32 15.66 25.17
C GLU A 16 14.52 14.87 24.68
N PHE A 17 14.45 14.41 23.45
CA PHE A 17 15.52 13.62 22.84
C PHE A 17 16.60 14.60 22.34
N ASP A 18 17.67 14.74 23.11
CA ASP A 18 18.77 15.67 22.85
C ASP A 18 20.00 15.06 22.17
N ARG A 19 19.92 13.75 21.83
CA ARG A 19 21.01 13.09 21.10
C ARG A 19 21.13 13.64 19.68
N LYS A 20 22.14 14.42 19.44
CA LYS A 20 22.62 14.71 18.09
C LYS A 20 23.27 13.45 17.56
N TYR A 21 22.61 12.74 16.64
CA TYR A 21 23.28 11.68 15.89
C TYR A 21 24.38 12.33 15.06
N LYS A 22 25.62 12.13 15.46
CA LYS A 22 26.74 12.31 14.54
C LYS A 22 26.67 11.12 13.59
N ASN A 23 26.30 11.36 12.35
CA ASN A 23 26.43 10.38 11.28
C ASN A 23 27.94 10.17 11.01
N GLU A 24 28.59 9.40 11.88
CA GLU A 24 29.95 8.88 11.65
C GLU A 24 29.87 7.63 10.77
N PHE A 25 28.99 7.62 9.78
CA PHE A 25 29.11 6.66 8.70
C PHE A 25 30.26 7.13 7.80
N SER A 26 31.47 6.72 8.15
CA SER A 26 32.60 6.75 7.24
C SER A 26 32.23 5.86 6.04
N THR A 27 31.69 6.47 5.00
CA THR A 27 31.55 5.84 3.70
C THR A 27 32.93 5.72 3.06
N LYS A 28 33.84 4.96 3.65
CA LYS A 28 34.89 4.32 2.90
C LYS A 28 34.20 3.24 2.06
N SER A 29 33.52 3.67 0.97
CA SER A 29 33.14 2.73 -0.05
C SER A 29 34.47 2.22 -0.63
N GLU A 30 34.84 1.01 -0.25
CA GLU A 30 35.82 0.28 -1.06
C GLU A 30 35.30 0.32 -2.47
N LYS A 31 36.11 0.83 -3.38
CA LYS A 31 35.85 0.78 -4.84
C LYS A 31 35.96 -0.68 -5.29
N ASN A 32 35.11 -1.54 -4.75
CA ASN A 32 34.90 -2.85 -5.33
C ASN A 32 34.35 -2.60 -6.74
N LYS A 33 34.97 -3.20 -7.74
CA LYS A 33 34.46 -3.24 -9.12
C LYS A 33 32.99 -3.56 -9.02
N LYS A 34 32.12 -2.60 -9.35
CA LYS A 34 30.67 -2.74 -9.25
C LYS A 34 30.27 -3.86 -10.20
N GLN A 35 30.19 -5.07 -9.70
CA GLN A 35 29.47 -6.12 -10.39
C GLN A 35 28.00 -5.71 -10.33
N GLU A 36 27.45 -5.35 -11.46
CA GLU A 36 26.04 -5.00 -11.58
C GLU A 36 25.22 -6.26 -11.21
N LYS A 37 24.44 -6.18 -10.15
CA LYS A 37 23.59 -7.29 -9.68
C LYS A 37 22.16 -7.04 -10.13
N PHE A 38 21.49 -8.10 -10.58
CA PHE A 38 20.14 -8.05 -11.10
C PHE A 38 19.20 -8.88 -10.22
N PHE A 39 17.94 -8.50 -10.20
CA PHE A 39 16.84 -9.30 -9.66
C PHE A 39 15.75 -9.47 -10.72
N GLN A 40 14.95 -10.51 -10.60
CA GLN A 40 13.79 -10.73 -11.46
C GLN A 40 12.60 -9.94 -10.92
N GLY A 41 12.26 -8.84 -11.56
CA GLY A 41 11.24 -7.89 -11.12
C GLY A 41 10.25 -7.53 -12.20
N TYR A 42 9.28 -6.70 -11.84
CA TYR A 42 8.25 -6.17 -12.71
C TYR A 42 8.53 -4.69 -12.97
N LYS A 43 8.83 -4.34 -14.22
CA LYS A 43 8.99 -2.94 -14.65
C LYS A 43 7.60 -2.32 -14.83
N ARG A 44 7.36 -1.19 -14.19
CA ARG A 44 6.10 -0.45 -14.29
C ARG A 44 6.15 0.60 -15.40
N VAL A 45 4.97 1.06 -15.81
CA VAL A 45 4.84 2.06 -16.88
C VAL A 45 5.46 3.40 -16.50
N ASP A 46 5.44 3.74 -15.21
CA ASP A 46 6.07 4.96 -14.67
C ASP A 46 7.59 4.86 -14.50
N GLY A 47 8.18 3.72 -14.90
CA GLY A 47 9.60 3.46 -14.78
C GLY A 47 10.03 2.85 -13.44
N SER A 48 9.15 2.76 -12.44
CA SER A 48 9.46 2.11 -11.18
C SER A 48 9.55 0.59 -11.33
N SER A 49 10.17 -0.07 -10.34
CA SER A 49 10.47 -1.50 -10.39
C SER A 49 9.98 -2.22 -9.14
N GLY A 50 9.12 -3.22 -9.32
CA GLY A 50 8.56 -4.02 -8.24
C GLY A 50 9.14 -5.43 -8.18
N THR A 51 9.29 -5.98 -6.98
CA THR A 51 9.65 -7.38 -6.76
C THR A 51 8.44 -8.32 -6.76
N ARG A 52 7.24 -7.74 -6.66
CA ARG A 52 5.95 -8.43 -6.60
C ARG A 52 4.92 -7.78 -7.52
N ASN A 53 3.83 -8.50 -7.78
CA ASN A 53 2.70 -8.03 -8.56
C ASN A 53 1.39 -8.33 -7.82
N TYR A 54 1.11 -7.53 -6.80
CA TYR A 54 -0.12 -7.64 -6.00
C TYR A 54 -1.25 -6.81 -6.56
N ILE A 55 -2.47 -7.19 -6.21
CA ILE A 55 -3.66 -6.35 -6.31
C ILE A 55 -3.82 -5.65 -4.96
N GLY A 56 -3.67 -4.33 -4.95
CA GLY A 56 -3.80 -3.49 -3.76
C GLY A 56 -5.25 -3.09 -3.50
N LEU A 57 -5.72 -3.29 -2.27
CA LEU A 57 -7.04 -2.85 -1.81
C LEU A 57 -6.81 -1.93 -0.61
N ILE A 58 -7.00 -0.64 -0.79
CA ILE A 58 -6.67 0.39 0.21
C ILE A 58 -7.97 0.98 0.76
N SER A 59 -8.12 1.00 2.09
CA SER A 59 -9.20 1.73 2.75
C SER A 59 -8.78 3.19 2.99
N THR A 60 -9.69 4.14 2.78
CA THR A 60 -9.49 5.56 3.17
C THR A 60 -10.03 5.85 4.58
N VAL A 61 -10.81 4.93 5.12
CA VAL A 61 -11.45 5.08 6.42
C VAL A 61 -11.65 3.73 7.10
N ASN A 62 -11.65 3.70 8.42
CA ASN A 62 -11.92 2.47 9.19
C ASN A 62 -13.22 1.77 8.76
N CYS A 63 -14.26 2.53 8.38
CA CYS A 63 -15.55 1.97 7.95
C CYS A 63 -15.44 1.09 6.69
N SER A 64 -14.49 1.35 5.81
CA SER A 64 -14.23 0.51 4.62
C SER A 64 -13.24 -0.64 4.87
N ALA A 65 -12.61 -0.71 6.05
CA ALA A 65 -11.57 -1.69 6.37
C ALA A 65 -12.03 -3.16 6.22
N THR A 66 -13.26 -3.47 6.65
CA THR A 66 -13.84 -4.82 6.51
C THR A 66 -14.19 -5.13 5.06
N VAL A 67 -14.57 -4.13 4.29
CA VAL A 67 -14.90 -4.27 2.85
C VAL A 67 -13.66 -4.67 2.06
N VAL A 68 -12.56 -3.92 2.18
CA VAL A 68 -11.30 -4.24 1.50
C VAL A 68 -10.76 -5.61 1.89
N LYS A 69 -10.90 -5.98 3.18
CA LYS A 69 -10.52 -7.33 3.63
C LYS A 69 -11.34 -8.42 2.95
N LYS A 70 -12.68 -8.29 2.95
CA LYS A 70 -13.56 -9.31 2.33
C LYS A 70 -13.32 -9.44 0.84
N ILE A 71 -13.04 -8.35 0.13
CA ILE A 71 -12.68 -8.39 -1.29
C ILE A 71 -11.35 -9.14 -1.45
N ALA A 72 -10.30 -8.79 -0.68
CA ALA A 72 -9.02 -9.47 -0.74
C ALA A 72 -9.15 -10.97 -0.49
N ASP A 73 -9.88 -11.38 0.55
CA ASP A 73 -10.12 -12.78 0.89
C ASP A 73 -10.81 -13.52 -0.27
N LYS A 74 -11.83 -12.91 -0.90
CA LYS A 74 -12.56 -13.48 -2.04
C LYS A 74 -11.66 -13.64 -3.27
N ILE A 75 -10.84 -12.65 -3.56
CA ILE A 75 -9.89 -12.70 -4.69
C ILE A 75 -8.78 -13.72 -4.43
N ASN A 76 -8.20 -13.77 -3.25
CA ASN A 76 -7.17 -14.77 -2.92
C ASN A 76 -7.73 -16.21 -3.00
N LYS A 77 -8.97 -16.43 -2.55
CA LYS A 77 -9.66 -17.71 -2.73
C LYS A 77 -9.86 -18.05 -4.22
N TYR A 78 -10.18 -17.07 -5.05
CA TYR A 78 -10.31 -17.29 -6.49
C TYR A 78 -8.96 -17.61 -7.13
N LEU A 79 -7.92 -16.87 -6.80
CA LEU A 79 -6.55 -17.07 -7.31
C LEU A 79 -5.99 -18.44 -6.92
N SER A 80 -6.29 -18.95 -5.72
CA SER A 80 -5.83 -20.29 -5.30
C SER A 80 -6.42 -21.46 -6.11
N GLN A 81 -7.47 -21.20 -6.89
CA GLN A 81 -8.14 -22.19 -7.73
C GLN A 81 -7.81 -22.05 -9.24
N LYS A 82 -7.00 -21.06 -9.59
CA LYS A 82 -6.67 -20.70 -10.97
C LYS A 82 -5.18 -20.42 -11.10
N ASP A 83 -4.68 -20.63 -12.30
CA ASP A 83 -3.27 -20.42 -12.60
C ASP A 83 -3.02 -18.99 -13.13
N PHE A 84 -2.59 -18.09 -12.23
CA PHE A 84 -2.18 -16.73 -12.52
C PHE A 84 -0.75 -16.50 -12.03
N MET A 85 0.23 -17.05 -12.75
CA MET A 85 1.64 -17.13 -12.35
C MET A 85 2.30 -15.79 -12.06
N ASN A 86 1.80 -14.69 -12.67
CA ASN A 86 2.37 -13.35 -12.49
C ASN A 86 1.57 -12.47 -11.53
N ILE A 87 0.65 -13.03 -10.75
CA ILE A 87 -0.09 -12.33 -9.69
C ILE A 87 0.24 -12.97 -8.36
N ASP A 88 0.87 -12.21 -7.47
CA ASP A 88 1.29 -12.69 -6.14
C ASP A 88 0.13 -12.73 -5.12
N GLY A 89 -1.04 -12.20 -5.46
CA GLY A 89 -2.24 -12.21 -4.61
C GLY A 89 -2.90 -10.84 -4.47
N ALA A 90 -3.92 -10.76 -3.63
CA ALA A 90 -4.59 -9.52 -3.24
C ALA A 90 -4.23 -9.14 -1.80
N VAL A 91 -3.82 -7.90 -1.59
CA VAL A 91 -3.39 -7.37 -0.28
C VAL A 91 -4.32 -6.25 0.14
N CYS A 92 -4.89 -6.35 1.36
CA CYS A 92 -5.69 -5.28 1.92
C CYS A 92 -4.86 -4.41 2.88
N LEU A 93 -4.78 -3.12 2.57
CA LEU A 93 -4.19 -2.10 3.43
C LEU A 93 -5.31 -1.39 4.18
N LYS A 94 -5.50 -1.79 5.43
CA LYS A 94 -6.56 -1.31 6.32
C LYS A 94 -5.96 -0.64 7.55
N HIS A 95 -6.69 0.30 8.10
CA HIS A 95 -6.33 1.03 9.32
C HIS A 95 -7.57 1.39 10.13
N SER A 96 -7.38 1.94 11.33
CA SER A 96 -8.45 2.35 12.25
C SER A 96 -8.73 3.86 12.25
N SER A 97 -8.18 4.61 11.30
CA SER A 97 -8.27 6.06 11.19
C SER A 97 -9.26 6.51 10.11
N GLY A 98 -9.30 7.81 9.79
CA GLY A 98 -10.07 8.41 8.70
C GLY A 98 -11.45 8.92 9.12
N CYS A 99 -12.07 8.33 10.13
CA CYS A 99 -13.34 8.81 10.67
C CYS A 99 -13.08 9.75 11.86
N GLY A 100 -13.71 10.93 11.86
CA GLY A 100 -13.60 11.90 12.96
C GLY A 100 -12.20 12.53 13.10
N MET A 101 -11.33 12.41 12.13
CA MET A 101 -10.06 13.11 12.10
C MET A 101 -10.25 14.59 11.80
N ASN A 102 -9.37 15.43 12.34
CA ASN A 102 -9.26 16.80 11.84
C ASN A 102 -8.83 16.76 10.37
N ASN A 103 -9.51 17.53 9.51
CA ASN A 103 -9.23 17.59 8.08
C ASN A 103 -7.96 18.38 7.71
N THR A 104 -7.27 18.95 8.69
CA THR A 104 -6.03 19.72 8.56
C THR A 104 -5.00 19.30 9.59
N GLY A 105 -3.75 19.73 9.39
CA GLY A 105 -2.66 19.56 10.35
C GLY A 105 -1.83 18.30 10.13
N TYR A 106 -0.89 18.07 11.04
CA TYR A 106 0.14 17.03 10.91
C TYR A 106 -0.44 15.62 10.74
N GLY A 107 -1.49 15.28 11.51
CA GLY A 107 -2.11 13.95 11.46
C GLY A 107 -2.71 13.65 10.08
N MET A 108 -3.49 14.57 9.51
CA MET A 108 -4.07 14.43 8.18
C MET A 108 -2.99 14.41 7.08
N ASN A 109 -1.97 15.27 7.20
CA ASN A 109 -0.88 15.29 6.23
C ASN A 109 -0.10 13.97 6.22
N THR A 110 0.16 13.39 7.39
CA THR A 110 0.82 12.08 7.51
C THR A 110 -0.06 10.97 6.95
N PHE A 111 -1.35 10.98 7.26
CA PHE A 111 -2.32 10.03 6.75
C PHE A 111 -2.38 10.06 5.21
N ASN A 112 -2.58 11.23 4.63
CA ASN A 112 -2.65 11.41 3.19
C ASN A 112 -1.36 10.96 2.49
N ARG A 113 -0.19 11.34 3.01
CA ARG A 113 1.10 10.89 2.49
C ARG A 113 1.26 9.38 2.54
N THR A 114 0.73 8.72 3.57
CA THR A 114 0.76 7.26 3.70
C THR A 114 -0.10 6.59 2.64
N ILE A 115 -1.35 7.05 2.46
CA ILE A 115 -2.25 6.53 1.42
C ILE A 115 -1.66 6.73 0.02
N GLU A 116 -1.16 7.95 -0.26
CA GLU A 116 -0.51 8.27 -1.54
C GLU A 116 0.71 7.38 -1.80
N GLY A 117 1.56 7.16 -0.81
CA GLY A 117 2.75 6.31 -0.95
C GLY A 117 2.40 4.85 -1.24
N PHE A 118 1.38 4.30 -0.59
CA PHE A 118 0.93 2.94 -0.88
C PHE A 118 0.21 2.84 -2.23
N LYS A 119 -0.55 3.84 -2.61
CA LYS A 119 -1.28 3.89 -3.88
C LYS A 119 -0.35 3.70 -5.09
N VAL A 120 0.84 4.29 -5.03
CA VAL A 120 1.83 4.25 -6.12
C VAL A 120 2.97 3.24 -5.87
N HIS A 121 2.82 2.36 -4.88
CA HIS A 121 3.89 1.42 -4.55
C HIS A 121 4.13 0.42 -5.69
N PRO A 122 5.39 0.23 -6.18
CA PRO A 122 5.69 -0.53 -7.39
C PRO A 122 5.35 -2.03 -7.30
N ASN A 123 5.11 -2.57 -6.12
CA ASN A 123 4.64 -3.95 -5.96
C ASN A 123 3.15 -4.15 -6.27
N PHE A 124 2.41 -3.08 -6.56
CA PHE A 124 1.03 -3.19 -7.00
C PHE A 124 0.92 -3.08 -8.53
N GLY A 125 0.32 -4.10 -9.16
CA GLY A 125 -0.03 -4.06 -10.57
C GLY A 125 -1.36 -3.34 -10.83
N LYS A 126 -2.25 -3.38 -9.86
CA LYS A 126 -3.56 -2.70 -9.85
C LYS A 126 -3.93 -2.32 -8.43
N VAL A 127 -4.54 -1.17 -8.24
CA VAL A 127 -4.99 -0.67 -6.93
C VAL A 127 -6.46 -0.28 -6.96
N TYR A 128 -7.18 -0.58 -5.90
CA TYR A 128 -8.56 -0.15 -5.65
C TYR A 128 -8.58 0.60 -4.32
N VAL A 129 -8.88 1.88 -4.37
CA VAL A 129 -9.03 2.75 -3.20
C VAL A 129 -10.51 2.82 -2.86
N ILE A 130 -10.86 2.36 -1.65
CA ILE A 130 -12.26 2.21 -1.24
C ILE A 130 -12.52 3.08 -0.01
N GLY A 131 -13.40 4.06 -0.20
CA GLY A 131 -13.94 4.95 0.81
C GLY A 131 -15.34 4.56 1.26
N LEU A 132 -15.83 5.27 2.26
CA LEU A 132 -17.24 5.20 2.67
C LEU A 132 -18.10 6.19 1.86
N GLY A 133 -17.62 7.44 1.71
CA GLY A 133 -18.29 8.55 1.05
C GLY A 133 -18.56 9.76 1.95
N CYS A 134 -18.42 9.63 3.28
CA CYS A 134 -18.62 10.72 4.25
C CYS A 134 -17.42 10.96 5.18
N GLU A 135 -16.29 10.34 4.91
CA GLU A 135 -15.05 10.55 5.66
C GLU A 135 -14.39 11.89 5.36
N CYS A 136 -13.51 12.36 6.27
CA CYS A 136 -12.75 13.59 6.06
C CYS A 136 -11.73 13.45 4.90
N ALA A 137 -11.11 12.30 4.77
CA ALA A 137 -10.15 11.98 3.72
C ALA A 137 -10.85 11.36 2.50
N GLN A 138 -11.73 12.15 1.85
CA GLN A 138 -12.52 11.67 0.72
C GLN A 138 -11.67 11.27 -0.48
N ILE A 139 -12.18 10.34 -1.26
CA ILE A 139 -11.53 9.82 -2.49
C ILE A 139 -11.14 10.94 -3.46
N SER A 140 -11.91 12.00 -3.54
CA SER A 140 -11.63 13.17 -4.39
C SER A 140 -10.28 13.83 -4.10
N LEU A 141 -9.75 13.67 -2.88
CA LEU A 141 -8.42 14.17 -2.51
C LEU A 141 -7.29 13.36 -3.17
N TYR A 142 -7.55 12.11 -3.52
CA TYR A 142 -6.56 11.17 -4.04
C TYR A 142 -6.64 10.98 -5.56
N ASN A 143 -7.75 11.36 -6.19
CA ASN A 143 -7.99 11.18 -7.62
C ASN A 143 -7.59 12.42 -8.44
N GLN A 144 -6.40 12.98 -8.17
CA GLN A 144 -5.97 14.23 -8.82
C GLN A 144 -4.85 14.06 -9.85
N SER A 145 -4.21 12.89 -9.93
CA SER A 145 -3.09 12.69 -10.84
C SER A 145 -3.48 11.92 -12.10
N GLN A 146 -3.07 12.40 -13.26
CA GLN A 146 -3.22 11.70 -14.54
C GLN A 146 -2.37 10.41 -14.63
N LEU A 147 -1.51 10.15 -13.66
CA LEU A 147 -0.67 8.96 -13.55
C LEU A 147 -1.44 7.74 -13.01
N ASP A 148 -2.67 7.92 -12.58
CA ASP A 148 -3.47 6.91 -11.87
C ASP A 148 -4.16 5.88 -12.79
N LYS A 149 -3.62 5.59 -14.00
CA LYS A 149 -4.22 4.65 -14.95
C LYS A 149 -4.50 3.24 -14.40
N ASN A 150 -3.78 2.85 -13.34
CA ASN A 150 -3.94 1.54 -12.70
C ASN A 150 -4.66 1.61 -11.34
N ILE A 151 -5.33 2.73 -11.04
CA ILE A 151 -6.01 2.95 -9.76
C ILE A 151 -7.48 3.22 -9.99
N ASP A 152 -8.34 2.48 -9.30
CA ASP A 152 -9.77 2.72 -9.26
C ASP A 152 -10.18 3.26 -7.90
N TYR A 153 -11.14 4.17 -7.89
CA TYR A 153 -11.66 4.84 -6.70
C TYR A 153 -13.16 4.59 -6.60
N LEU A 154 -13.61 4.07 -5.45
CA LEU A 154 -15.00 3.72 -5.23
C LEU A 154 -15.44 4.05 -3.80
N ASN A 155 -16.66 4.58 -3.64
CA ASN A 155 -17.30 4.79 -2.36
C ASN A 155 -18.37 3.74 -2.09
N ILE A 156 -18.42 3.24 -0.87
CA ILE A 156 -19.44 2.26 -0.46
C ILE A 156 -20.87 2.82 -0.63
N GLN A 157 -21.07 4.09 -0.30
CA GLN A 157 -22.38 4.74 -0.37
C GLN A 157 -22.85 4.90 -1.81
N ASP A 158 -21.97 5.25 -2.74
CA ASP A 158 -22.28 5.44 -4.16
C ASP A 158 -22.57 4.10 -4.86
N GLU A 159 -22.02 3.01 -4.35
CA GLU A 159 -22.12 1.67 -4.93
C GLU A 159 -23.27 0.82 -4.33
N GLY A 160 -24.20 1.44 -3.61
CA GLY A 160 -25.36 0.75 -3.04
C GLY A 160 -25.09 -0.02 -1.75
N GLY A 161 -23.96 0.24 -1.10
CA GLY A 161 -23.63 -0.31 0.22
C GLY A 161 -22.63 -1.46 0.20
N THR A 162 -22.37 -1.98 1.40
CA THR A 162 -21.28 -2.94 1.67
C THR A 162 -21.34 -4.21 0.84
N LYS A 163 -22.51 -4.80 0.67
CA LYS A 163 -22.68 -6.06 -0.09
C LYS A 163 -22.45 -5.85 -1.56
N GLU A 164 -23.03 -4.80 -2.10
CA GLU A 164 -22.98 -4.49 -3.52
C GLU A 164 -21.56 -4.14 -3.97
N ILE A 165 -20.85 -3.29 -3.22
CA ILE A 165 -19.46 -2.94 -3.55
C ILE A 165 -18.52 -4.15 -3.49
N ILE A 166 -18.68 -5.06 -2.50
CA ILE A 166 -17.88 -6.29 -2.43
C ILE A 166 -18.06 -7.14 -3.68
N ASN A 167 -19.31 -7.30 -4.14
CA ASN A 167 -19.58 -8.10 -5.34
C ASN A 167 -19.04 -7.41 -6.59
N LYS A 168 -19.40 -6.13 -6.80
CA LYS A 168 -19.01 -5.35 -7.95
C LYS A 168 -17.50 -5.27 -8.14
N VAL A 169 -16.76 -4.93 -7.06
CA VAL A 169 -15.30 -4.84 -7.12
C VAL A 169 -14.67 -6.20 -7.32
N SER A 170 -15.16 -7.25 -6.65
CA SER A 170 -14.63 -8.60 -6.86
C SER A 170 -14.82 -9.08 -8.29
N GLU A 171 -15.98 -8.86 -8.89
CA GLU A 171 -16.25 -9.23 -10.28
C GLU A 171 -15.38 -8.42 -11.26
N LYS A 172 -15.21 -7.12 -10.99
CA LYS A 172 -14.33 -6.27 -11.78
C LYS A 172 -12.89 -6.78 -11.74
N ILE A 173 -12.35 -7.07 -10.55
CA ILE A 173 -11.01 -7.64 -10.39
C ILE A 173 -10.88 -8.94 -11.19
N ILE A 174 -11.84 -9.86 -11.05
CA ILE A 174 -11.80 -11.15 -11.75
C ILE A 174 -11.74 -10.96 -13.28
N LYS A 175 -12.49 -10.00 -13.82
CA LYS A 175 -12.44 -9.68 -15.26
C LYS A 175 -11.10 -9.09 -15.70
N GLU A 176 -10.42 -8.36 -14.81
CA GLU A 176 -9.13 -7.73 -15.08
C GLU A 176 -7.92 -8.64 -14.83
N LEU A 177 -8.09 -9.80 -14.18
CA LEU A 177 -6.97 -10.69 -13.82
C LEU A 177 -6.11 -11.10 -15.02
N ALA A 178 -6.70 -11.37 -16.17
CA ALA A 178 -5.96 -11.72 -17.37
C ALA A 178 -5.01 -10.59 -17.81
N THR A 179 -5.48 -9.34 -17.74
CA THR A 179 -4.69 -8.16 -18.06
C THR A 179 -3.58 -7.93 -17.03
N ILE A 180 -3.89 -8.05 -15.74
CA ILE A 180 -2.92 -7.89 -14.65
C ILE A 180 -1.83 -8.98 -14.72
N ASN A 181 -2.20 -10.20 -15.12
CA ASN A 181 -1.29 -11.33 -15.25
C ASN A 181 -0.36 -11.24 -16.49
N ASN A 182 -0.66 -10.37 -17.45
CA ASN A 182 0.10 -10.30 -18.70
C ASN A 182 1.50 -9.68 -18.54
N ILE A 183 1.81 -9.06 -17.40
CA ILE A 183 3.16 -8.55 -17.12
C ILE A 183 4.12 -9.71 -16.82
N LYS A 184 5.33 -9.63 -17.34
CA LYS A 184 6.38 -10.64 -17.12
C LYS A 184 7.51 -10.09 -16.28
N ARG A 185 8.15 -10.96 -15.50
CA ARG A 185 9.40 -10.63 -14.81
C ARG A 185 10.52 -10.43 -15.81
N THR A 186 11.35 -9.42 -15.57
CA THR A 186 12.54 -9.11 -16.34
C THR A 186 13.72 -8.88 -15.39
N PRO A 187 14.97 -9.10 -15.87
CA PRO A 187 16.16 -8.74 -15.09
C PRO A 187 16.20 -7.22 -14.89
N ILE A 188 16.26 -6.77 -13.65
CA ILE A 188 16.31 -5.36 -13.28
C ILE A 188 17.55 -5.15 -12.41
N PRO A 189 18.38 -4.11 -12.66
CA PRO A 189 19.50 -3.78 -11.81
C PRO A 189 19.04 -3.44 -10.37
N ILE A 190 19.79 -3.86 -9.36
CA ILE A 190 19.47 -3.53 -7.96
C ILE A 190 19.55 -2.01 -7.68
N SER A 191 20.21 -1.27 -8.56
CA SER A 191 20.35 0.19 -8.47
C SER A 191 19.11 0.98 -8.90
N GLU A 192 18.08 0.33 -9.44
CA GLU A 192 16.80 0.95 -9.87
C GLU A 192 15.69 0.98 -8.81
#